data_55a7989c5641d72adf1b2d6c5ecb24b2
#
_entry.id   55a7989c5641d72adf1b2d6c5ecb24b2
#
_cell.length_a   1.000
_cell.length_b   1.000
_cell.length_c   1.000
_cell.angle_alpha   90.00
_cell.angle_beta   90.00
_cell.angle_gamma   90.00
#
_symmetry.space_group_name_H-M   'P 1'
#
loop_
_entity.id
_entity.type
_entity.pdbx_description
1 polymer ?
#
loop_
_entity_poly.entity_id
_entity_poly.type
_entity_poly.pdbx_seq_one_letter_code
_entity_poly.pdbx_strand_id
1 'polypeptide(L)'
;RNSQKEFAAIFSSKGLQSYATVLAAAEALSKEERGPEAFDWLLRWLRDILLVAVGAGSDHVLNLDQKAGMQALAGRIDIDELLDLINDLEKLERQAHRNLNVQMALETILLRVRQLLTPQDTADRPR
;
A
#
# COMPACT_ATOMS: atom_id res chain seq x y z
N ARG A 1 18.89 -0.62 -3.99
CA ARG A 1 18.77 0.80 -3.85
C ARG A 1 17.94 1.21 -2.67
N ASN A 2 18.09 2.44 -2.35
CA ASN A 2 17.40 2.99 -1.18
C ASN A 2 15.91 3.13 -1.37
N SER A 3 15.45 3.15 -2.61
CA SER A 3 14.01 3.30 -2.87
C SER A 3 13.19 2.19 -2.24
N GLN A 4 13.70 0.98 -2.26
CA GLN A 4 12.99 -0.13 -1.62
C GLN A 4 12.78 0.12 -0.14
N LYS A 5 13.83 0.52 0.55
CA LYS A 5 13.73 0.76 1.98
C LYS A 5 12.86 1.98 2.27
N GLU A 6 12.99 3.00 1.44
CA GLU A 6 12.19 4.21 1.61
C GLU A 6 10.70 3.92 1.51
N PHE A 7 10.31 3.24 0.44
CA PHE A 7 8.90 2.95 0.26
C PHE A 7 8.39 1.99 1.32
N ALA A 8 9.19 1.01 1.69
CA ALA A 8 8.78 0.08 2.74
C ALA A 8 8.52 0.82 4.05
N ALA A 9 9.33 1.82 4.35
CA ALA A 9 9.14 2.60 5.58
C ALA A 9 7.89 3.48 5.49
N ILE A 10 7.69 4.11 4.34
CA ILE A 10 6.55 5.01 4.16
C ILE A 10 5.24 4.24 4.21
N PHE A 11 5.18 3.09 3.54
CA PHE A 11 3.93 2.35 3.39
C PHE A 11 3.75 1.28 4.46
N SER A 12 4.26 1.55 5.64
CA SER A 12 4.12 0.66 6.78
C SER A 12 3.09 1.22 7.75
N SER A 13 2.68 0.38 8.70
CA SER A 13 1.78 0.86 9.75
C SER A 13 2.36 2.06 10.49
N LYS A 14 3.67 2.03 10.71
CA LYS A 14 4.32 3.13 11.41
C LYS A 14 4.38 4.37 10.54
N GLY A 15 4.70 4.20 9.26
CA GLY A 15 4.79 5.34 8.35
C GLY A 15 3.46 5.97 8.06
N LEU A 16 2.37 5.22 8.20
CA LEU A 16 1.03 5.70 7.90
C LEU A 16 0.18 5.73 9.16
N GLN A 17 0.79 6.01 10.30
CA GLN A 17 0.10 5.87 11.57
C GLN A 17 -0.93 6.96 11.83
N SER A 18 -0.86 8.07 11.11
CA SER A 18 -1.80 9.15 11.32
C SER A 18 -2.16 9.77 9.98
N TYR A 19 -3.26 10.50 10.00
CA TYR A 19 -3.69 11.24 8.83
C TYR A 19 -2.61 12.22 8.39
N ALA A 20 -1.97 12.87 9.35
CA ALA A 20 -0.94 13.85 9.04
C ALA A 20 0.26 13.21 8.36
N THR A 21 0.67 12.02 8.78
CA THR A 21 1.80 11.35 8.13
C THR A 21 1.45 10.92 6.71
N VAL A 22 0.20 10.55 6.49
CA VAL A 22 -0.26 10.20 5.14
C VAL A 22 -0.16 11.41 4.22
N LEU A 23 -0.67 12.54 4.67
CA LEU A 23 -0.66 13.75 3.85
C LEU A 23 0.77 14.22 3.57
N ALA A 24 1.62 14.14 4.58
CA ALA A 24 3.02 14.54 4.41
C ALA A 24 3.74 13.64 3.41
N ALA A 25 3.48 12.35 3.47
CA ALA A 25 4.10 11.42 2.53
C ALA A 25 3.64 11.69 1.09
N ALA A 26 2.35 11.92 0.92
CA ALA A 26 1.83 12.21 -0.41
C ALA A 26 2.41 13.49 -0.99
N GLU A 27 2.53 14.51 -0.15
CA GLU A 27 3.10 15.77 -0.59
C GLU A 27 4.55 15.61 -0.99
N ALA A 28 5.33 14.92 -0.16
CA ALA A 28 6.75 14.74 -0.44
C ALA A 28 6.96 13.97 -1.74
N LEU A 29 6.23 12.88 -1.92
CA LEU A 29 6.38 12.07 -3.11
C LEU A 29 5.96 12.85 -4.36
N SER A 30 4.94 13.66 -4.24
CA SER A 30 4.47 14.46 -5.37
C SER A 30 5.49 15.53 -5.75
N LYS A 31 6.02 16.22 -4.75
CA LYS A 31 7.01 17.27 -5.00
C LYS A 31 8.30 16.72 -5.62
N GLU A 32 8.67 15.52 -5.24
CA GLU A 32 9.87 14.90 -5.77
C GLU A 32 9.61 14.18 -7.09
N GLU A 33 8.39 14.29 -7.59
CA GLU A 33 7.98 13.66 -8.84
C GLU A 33 8.17 12.14 -8.79
N ARG A 34 7.92 11.57 -7.63
CA ARG A 34 8.09 10.13 -7.43
C ARG A 34 6.75 9.39 -7.38
N GLY A 35 5.68 10.06 -7.80
CA GLY A 35 4.37 9.43 -7.79
C GLY A 35 4.30 8.14 -8.57
N PRO A 36 4.70 8.15 -9.86
CA PRO A 36 4.64 6.90 -10.64
C PRO A 36 5.47 5.78 -10.06
N GLU A 37 6.64 6.09 -9.52
CA GLU A 37 7.48 5.10 -8.88
C GLU A 37 6.78 4.52 -7.65
N ALA A 38 6.15 5.38 -6.86
CA ALA A 38 5.43 4.95 -5.68
C ALA A 38 4.25 4.06 -6.04
N PHE A 39 3.50 4.44 -7.08
CA PHE A 39 2.38 3.63 -7.53
C PHE A 39 2.84 2.24 -7.96
N ASP A 40 3.93 2.19 -8.71
CA ASP A 40 4.47 0.91 -9.17
C ASP A 40 4.89 0.04 -8.00
N TRP A 41 5.59 0.63 -7.04
CA TRP A 41 6.04 -0.11 -5.86
C TRP A 41 4.85 -0.64 -5.06
N LEU A 42 3.86 0.22 -4.84
CA LEU A 42 2.68 -0.17 -4.08
C LEU A 42 1.94 -1.32 -4.76
N LEU A 43 1.81 -1.23 -6.07
CA LEU A 43 1.09 -2.26 -6.79
C LEU A 43 1.77 -3.62 -6.65
N ARG A 44 3.09 -3.65 -6.76
CA ARG A 44 3.83 -4.89 -6.57
C ARG A 44 3.68 -5.42 -5.16
N TRP A 45 3.78 -4.53 -4.19
CA TRP A 45 3.68 -4.90 -2.79
C TRP A 45 2.31 -5.49 -2.48
N LEU A 46 1.27 -4.84 -2.95
CA LEU A 46 -0.09 -5.32 -2.72
C LEU A 46 -0.33 -6.67 -3.39
N ARG A 47 0.21 -6.85 -4.59
CA ARG A 47 0.10 -8.13 -5.26
C ARG A 47 0.84 -9.24 -4.52
N ASP A 48 1.99 -8.91 -3.96
CA ASP A 48 2.72 -9.90 -3.16
C ASP A 48 1.92 -10.30 -1.93
N ILE A 49 1.30 -9.32 -1.27
CA ILE A 49 0.44 -9.63 -0.13
C ILE A 49 -0.70 -10.55 -0.55
N LEU A 50 -1.29 -10.26 -1.70
CA LEU A 50 -2.39 -11.09 -2.19
C LEU A 50 -1.93 -12.53 -2.43
N LEU A 51 -0.77 -12.70 -3.05
CA LEU A 51 -0.25 -14.04 -3.31
C LEU A 51 -0.02 -14.80 -2.01
N VAL A 52 0.54 -14.14 -1.02
CA VAL A 52 0.73 -14.77 0.29
C VAL A 52 -0.60 -15.10 0.94
N ALA A 53 -1.56 -14.20 0.81
CA ALA A 53 -2.87 -14.39 1.45
C ALA A 53 -3.62 -15.58 0.89
N VAL A 54 -3.47 -15.86 -0.40
CA VAL A 54 -4.14 -17.00 -0.99
C VAL A 54 -3.31 -18.27 -0.94
N GLY A 55 -2.16 -18.22 -0.25
CA GLY A 55 -1.37 -19.40 0.00
C GLY A 55 -0.51 -19.86 -1.17
N ALA A 56 -0.42 -19.06 -2.21
CA ALA A 56 0.26 -19.48 -3.43
C ALA A 56 1.62 -18.86 -3.61
N GLY A 57 1.99 -17.91 -2.77
CA GLY A 57 3.04 -17.03 -3.17
C GLY A 57 4.23 -16.84 -2.27
N SER A 58 4.36 -17.59 -1.20
CA SER A 58 5.48 -17.31 -0.31
C SER A 58 6.82 -17.49 -1.01
N ASP A 59 6.89 -18.34 -2.02
CA ASP A 59 8.11 -18.54 -2.78
C ASP A 59 8.46 -17.34 -3.64
N HIS A 60 7.50 -16.48 -3.90
CA HIS A 60 7.71 -15.31 -4.75
C HIS A 60 8.16 -14.09 -3.97
N VAL A 61 8.18 -14.18 -2.66
CA VAL A 61 8.65 -13.06 -1.84
C VAL A 61 10.17 -13.15 -1.77
N LEU A 62 10.84 -12.20 -2.39
CA LEU A 62 12.28 -12.25 -2.54
C LEU A 62 13.02 -11.88 -1.28
N ASN A 63 12.41 -11.08 -0.42
CA ASN A 63 13.08 -10.59 0.77
C ASN A 63 12.58 -11.37 1.99
N LEU A 64 13.46 -12.20 2.53
CA LEU A 64 13.09 -13.04 3.66
C LEU A 64 12.72 -12.22 4.90
N ASP A 65 13.34 -11.07 5.06
CA ASP A 65 13.02 -10.21 6.19
C ASP A 65 11.58 -9.72 6.13
N GLN A 66 11.07 -9.53 4.94
CA GLN A 66 9.70 -9.05 4.75
C GLN A 66 8.69 -10.19 4.74
N LYS A 67 9.16 -11.39 4.51
CA LYS A 67 8.25 -12.52 4.33
C LYS A 67 7.40 -12.77 5.57
N ALA A 68 8.03 -12.81 6.74
CA ALA A 68 7.28 -13.06 7.97
C ALA A 68 6.27 -11.97 8.25
N GLY A 69 6.68 -10.70 8.06
CA GLY A 69 5.78 -9.58 8.24
C GLY A 69 4.63 -9.62 7.25
N MET A 70 4.94 -9.98 6.03
CA MET A 70 3.93 -10.05 4.99
C MET A 70 2.93 -11.17 5.27
N GLN A 71 3.40 -12.30 5.79
CA GLN A 71 2.51 -13.39 6.16
C GLN A 71 1.58 -13.01 7.29
N ALA A 72 2.12 -12.31 8.29
CA ALA A 72 1.29 -11.85 9.40
C ALA A 72 0.24 -10.86 8.91
N LEU A 73 0.64 -9.96 8.03
CA LEU A 73 -0.27 -8.97 7.46
C LEU A 73 -1.35 -9.65 6.63
N ALA A 74 -0.95 -10.59 5.79
CA ALA A 74 -1.89 -11.27 4.91
C ALA A 74 -2.94 -12.03 5.70
N GLY A 75 -2.59 -12.50 6.88
CA GLY A 75 -3.52 -13.26 7.72
C GLY A 75 -4.64 -12.43 8.30
N ARG A 76 -4.53 -11.11 8.30
CA ARG A 76 -5.56 -10.25 8.89
C ARG A 76 -6.11 -9.22 7.93
N ILE A 77 -5.72 -9.28 6.67
CA ILE A 77 -6.21 -8.35 5.66
C ILE A 77 -7.49 -8.90 5.04
N ASP A 78 -8.41 -7.98 4.77
CA ASP A 78 -9.62 -8.32 4.03
C ASP A 78 -9.26 -8.45 2.56
N ILE A 79 -9.40 -9.65 2.03
CA ILE A 79 -9.03 -9.95 0.65
C ILE A 79 -9.82 -9.10 -0.34
N ASP A 80 -11.10 -8.91 -0.08
CA ASP A 80 -11.94 -8.13 -0.98
C ASP A 80 -11.49 -6.68 -1.03
N GLU A 81 -11.14 -6.11 0.10
CA GLU A 81 -10.62 -4.76 0.15
C GLU A 81 -9.29 -4.68 -0.58
N LEU A 82 -8.45 -5.67 -0.39
CA LEU A 82 -7.16 -5.71 -1.07
C LEU A 82 -7.32 -5.74 -2.58
N LEU A 83 -8.23 -6.58 -3.06
CA LEU A 83 -8.50 -6.66 -4.49
C LEU A 83 -9.04 -5.36 -5.05
N ASP A 84 -9.95 -4.72 -4.32
CA ASP A 84 -10.48 -3.43 -4.75
C ASP A 84 -9.39 -2.38 -4.82
N LEU A 85 -8.52 -2.36 -3.84
CA LEU A 85 -7.43 -1.40 -3.80
C LEU A 85 -6.47 -1.62 -4.96
N ILE A 86 -6.11 -2.86 -5.23
CA ILE A 86 -5.25 -3.18 -6.36
C ILE A 86 -5.88 -2.69 -7.66
N ASN A 87 -7.16 -2.96 -7.82
CA ASN A 87 -7.88 -2.57 -9.01
C ASN A 87 -7.87 -1.06 -9.21
N ASP A 88 -8.16 -0.33 -8.14
CA ASP A 88 -8.18 1.13 -8.21
C ASP A 88 -6.80 1.70 -8.46
N LEU A 89 -5.79 1.09 -7.86
CA LEU A 89 -4.42 1.55 -8.06
C LEU A 89 -3.98 1.33 -9.51
N GLU A 90 -4.37 0.22 -10.11
CA GLU A 90 -4.08 -0.02 -11.51
C GLU A 90 -4.70 1.05 -12.39
N LYS A 91 -5.94 1.44 -12.07
CA LYS A 91 -6.58 2.50 -12.82
C LYS A 91 -5.86 3.83 -12.68
N LEU A 92 -5.46 4.16 -11.46
CA LEU A 92 -4.74 5.40 -11.21
C LEU A 92 -3.39 5.41 -11.90
N GLU A 93 -2.71 4.27 -11.92
CA GLU A 93 -1.43 4.18 -12.58
C GLU A 93 -1.56 4.47 -14.07
N ARG A 94 -2.60 3.94 -14.69
CA ARG A 94 -2.84 4.22 -16.09
C ARG A 94 -3.16 5.69 -16.33
N GLN A 95 -3.88 6.31 -15.41
CA GLN A 95 -4.26 7.71 -15.55
C GLN A 95 -3.11 8.66 -15.21
N ALA A 96 -2.10 8.15 -14.51
CA ALA A 96 -1.00 9.00 -14.08
C ALA A 96 -0.20 9.57 -15.24
N HIS A 97 -0.33 8.99 -16.42
CA HIS A 97 0.32 9.52 -17.60
C HIS A 97 -0.46 10.65 -18.25
N ARG A 98 -1.59 11.00 -17.67
CA ARG A 98 -2.40 12.12 -18.13
C ARG A 98 -2.39 13.18 -17.03
N ASN A 99 -3.15 14.18 -17.15
CA ASN A 99 -3.11 15.32 -16.23
C ASN A 99 -3.74 15.02 -14.87
N LEU A 100 -3.37 13.91 -14.28
CA LEU A 100 -3.88 13.55 -12.97
C LEU A 100 -3.18 14.38 -11.89
N ASN A 101 -3.95 14.78 -10.89
CA ASN A 101 -3.37 15.40 -9.71
C ASN A 101 -2.72 14.29 -8.88
N VAL A 102 -1.40 14.19 -9.00
CA VAL A 102 -0.67 13.09 -8.39
C VAL A 102 -0.74 13.14 -6.87
N GLN A 103 -0.64 14.32 -6.29
CA GLN A 103 -0.70 14.43 -4.84
C GLN A 103 -2.04 13.95 -4.30
N MET A 104 -3.13 14.37 -4.92
CA MET A 104 -4.44 13.95 -4.49
C MET A 104 -4.64 12.45 -4.64
N ALA A 105 -4.14 11.89 -5.75
CA ALA A 105 -4.23 10.46 -5.96
C ALA A 105 -3.44 9.69 -4.91
N LEU A 106 -2.25 10.17 -4.57
CA LEU A 106 -1.44 9.55 -3.52
C LEU A 106 -2.14 9.63 -2.18
N GLU A 107 -2.73 10.79 -1.85
CA GLU A 107 -3.44 10.92 -0.59
C GLU A 107 -4.56 9.89 -0.49
N THR A 108 -5.32 9.76 -1.55
CA THR A 108 -6.44 8.82 -1.56
C THR A 108 -5.96 7.39 -1.37
N ILE A 109 -4.93 7.01 -2.13
CA ILE A 109 -4.43 5.65 -2.08
C ILE A 109 -3.78 5.35 -0.73
N LEU A 110 -2.99 6.29 -0.21
CA LEU A 110 -2.31 6.06 1.06
C LEU A 110 -3.29 5.97 2.22
N LEU A 111 -4.38 6.72 2.17
CA LEU A 111 -5.41 6.59 3.18
C LEU A 111 -6.03 5.20 3.14
N ARG A 112 -6.23 4.66 1.95
CA ARG A 112 -6.79 3.32 1.84
C ARG A 112 -5.79 2.26 2.29
N VAL A 113 -4.50 2.46 1.99
CA VAL A 113 -3.47 1.56 2.49
C VAL A 113 -3.45 1.59 4.02
N ARG A 114 -3.54 2.79 4.58
CA ARG A 114 -3.58 2.92 6.03
C ARG A 114 -4.75 2.15 6.62
N GLN A 115 -5.92 2.26 6.01
CA GLN A 115 -7.09 1.53 6.44
C GLN A 115 -6.86 0.03 6.37
N LEU A 116 -6.24 -0.41 5.29
CA LEU A 116 -5.97 -1.84 5.08
C LEU A 116 -5.02 -2.37 6.15
N LEU A 117 -4.00 -1.58 6.50
CA LEU A 117 -2.99 -2.00 7.46
C LEU A 117 -3.44 -1.88 8.91
N THR A 118 -4.42 -1.03 9.17
CA THR A 118 -4.89 -0.83 10.52
C THR A 118 -5.75 -2.02 10.94
N PRO A 119 -5.43 -2.65 12.07
CA PRO A 119 -6.25 -3.78 12.51
C PRO A 119 -7.70 -3.37 12.69
N GLN A 120 -8.59 -4.18 12.16
CA GLN A 120 -10.01 -3.96 12.34
C GLN A 120 -10.40 -4.41 13.73
N ASP A 121 -10.98 -3.50 14.48
CA ASP A 121 -11.51 -3.87 15.77
C ASP A 121 -12.98 -4.20 15.59
N THR A 122 -13.22 -5.44 15.22
CA THR A 122 -14.58 -5.86 14.90
C THR A 122 -15.49 -5.81 16.11
N ALA A 123 -14.93 -5.82 17.30
CA ALA A 123 -15.74 -5.71 18.50
C ALA A 123 -16.43 -4.36 18.61
N ASP A 124 -15.82 -3.34 18.03
CA ASP A 124 -16.38 -2.02 18.05
C ASP A 124 -17.36 -1.74 16.93
N ARG A 125 -17.50 -2.68 16.02
CA ARG A 125 -18.30 -2.44 14.84
C ARG A 125 -19.71 -2.94 15.07
N PRO A 126 -20.68 -2.05 15.01
CA PRO A 126 -22.06 -2.51 15.07
C PRO A 126 -22.37 -3.37 13.86
N ARG A 127 -23.24 -4.26 14.06
CA ARG A 127 -23.60 -5.17 12.99
C ARG A 127 -24.88 -4.76 12.33
#